data_10b450f64fd5191d625a9dda1d4e0157
#
_entry.id   10b450f64fd5191d625a9dda1d4e0157
#
_cell.length_a   1.000
_cell.length_b   1.000
_cell.length_c   1.000
_cell.angle_alpha   90.00
_cell.angle_beta   90.00
_cell.angle_gamma   90.00
#
_symmetry.space_group_name_H-M   'P 1'
#
loop_
_entity.id
_entity.type
_entity.pdbx_description
1 polymer ?
#
loop_
_entity_poly.entity_id
_entity_poly.type
_entity_poly.pdbx_seq_one_letter_code
_entity_poly.pdbx_strand_id
1 'polypeptide(L)'
;MGNYTSTKAEIKNYICARTPLVVVDSPERERVERILKEITAELNINISYYTDAKQVCTMNGDTTKDVDSDPLPFIASSFRKNRNSTFAFGDIKRISEDNAYSREVLNILYLAKEMNCTLILITADPVWSRLAQFGMLTS
;
A
#
# COMPACT_ATOMS: atom_id res chain seq x y z
N MET A 1 -4.86 -18.76 -8.55
CA MET A 1 -5.39 -17.91 -7.49
C MET A 1 -4.77 -18.24 -6.16
N GLY A 2 -4.24 -17.26 -5.47
CA GLY A 2 -3.62 -17.47 -4.17
C GLY A 2 -4.65 -17.77 -3.08
N ASN A 3 -4.28 -18.59 -2.11
CA ASN A 3 -5.08 -18.75 -0.90
C ASN A 3 -4.62 -17.77 0.17
N TYR A 4 -5.34 -17.72 1.28
CA TYR A 4 -5.05 -16.76 2.36
C TYR A 4 -3.61 -16.88 2.85
N THR A 5 -3.16 -18.10 3.12
CA THR A 5 -1.82 -18.34 3.67
C THR A 5 -0.72 -17.93 2.70
N SER A 6 -0.84 -18.28 1.42
CA SER A 6 0.19 -17.93 0.44
C SER A 6 0.20 -16.45 0.10
N THR A 7 -0.96 -15.82 0.01
CA THR A 7 -1.05 -14.38 -0.21
C THR A 7 -0.41 -13.60 0.95
N LYS A 8 -0.71 -13.99 2.17
CA LYS A 8 -0.11 -13.39 3.36
C LYS A 8 1.41 -13.54 3.35
N ALA A 9 1.91 -14.75 3.02
CA ALA A 9 3.35 -15.00 2.98
C ALA A 9 4.04 -14.14 1.92
N GLU A 10 3.44 -13.99 0.75
CA GLU A 10 3.98 -13.15 -0.32
C GLU A 10 4.07 -11.70 0.11
N ILE A 11 2.98 -11.14 0.65
CA ILE A 11 2.95 -9.74 1.10
C ILE A 11 3.99 -9.53 2.20
N LYS A 12 4.05 -10.43 3.15
CA LYS A 12 5.02 -10.37 4.24
C LYS A 12 6.46 -10.35 3.72
N ASN A 13 6.77 -11.22 2.75
CA ASN A 13 8.11 -11.27 2.16
C ASN A 13 8.45 -9.99 1.42
N TYR A 14 7.50 -9.41 0.69
CA TYR A 14 7.74 -8.16 -0.04
C TYR A 14 7.98 -6.99 0.92
N ILE A 15 7.25 -6.95 2.05
CA ILE A 15 7.48 -5.94 3.08
C ILE A 15 8.88 -6.10 3.69
N CYS A 16 9.28 -7.32 4.01
CA CYS A 16 10.60 -7.59 4.57
C CYS A 16 11.71 -7.20 3.60
N ALA A 17 11.49 -7.41 2.31
CA ALA A 17 12.46 -7.04 1.27
C ALA A 17 12.44 -5.54 0.94
N ARG A 18 11.50 -4.78 1.52
CA ARG A 18 11.31 -3.36 1.24
C ARG A 18 11.07 -3.08 -0.24
N THR A 19 10.25 -3.93 -0.87
CA THR A 19 9.80 -3.72 -2.24
C THR A 19 9.00 -2.42 -2.29
N PRO A 20 9.34 -1.46 -3.18
CA PRO A 20 8.65 -0.16 -3.18
C PRO A 20 7.16 -0.25 -3.43
N LEU A 21 6.71 -1.20 -4.25
CA LEU A 21 5.30 -1.35 -4.59
C LEU A 21 4.87 -2.81 -4.44
N VAL A 22 3.76 -3.01 -3.76
CA VAL A 22 3.06 -4.31 -3.74
C VAL A 22 1.63 -4.04 -4.19
N VAL A 23 1.20 -4.66 -5.27
CA VAL A 23 -0.19 -4.55 -5.75
C VAL A 23 -0.93 -5.82 -5.33
N VAL A 24 -1.99 -5.64 -4.57
CA VAL A 24 -2.86 -6.75 -4.16
C VAL A 24 -4.12 -6.68 -4.99
N ASP A 25 -4.24 -7.60 -5.95
CA ASP A 25 -5.40 -7.70 -6.82
C ASP A 25 -6.47 -8.54 -6.11
N SER A 26 -7.33 -7.89 -5.37
CA SER A 26 -8.39 -8.57 -4.64
C SER A 26 -9.59 -7.66 -4.46
N PRO A 27 -10.81 -8.16 -4.77
CA PRO A 27 -12.03 -7.43 -4.45
C PRO A 27 -12.43 -7.56 -2.97
N GLU A 28 -11.80 -8.47 -2.24
CA GLU A 28 -12.15 -8.76 -0.85
C GLU A 28 -11.31 -7.92 0.11
N ARG A 29 -11.71 -6.67 0.31
CA ARG A 29 -10.97 -5.74 1.14
C ARG A 29 -10.79 -6.24 2.57
N GLU A 30 -11.84 -6.82 3.16
CA GLU A 30 -11.76 -7.31 4.54
C GLU A 30 -10.71 -8.40 4.71
N ARG A 31 -10.57 -9.26 3.71
CA ARG A 31 -9.55 -10.31 3.70
C ARG A 31 -8.15 -9.71 3.71
N VAL A 32 -7.92 -8.70 2.88
CA VAL A 32 -6.62 -8.04 2.82
C VAL A 32 -6.33 -7.30 4.11
N GLU A 33 -7.33 -6.61 4.68
CA GLU A 33 -7.16 -5.92 5.96
C GLU A 33 -6.76 -6.89 7.07
N ARG A 34 -7.36 -8.07 7.10
CA ARG A 34 -7.01 -9.08 8.09
C ARG A 34 -5.57 -9.55 7.90
N ILE A 35 -5.16 -9.78 6.66
CA ILE A 35 -3.79 -10.14 6.35
C ILE A 35 -2.81 -9.08 6.86
N LEU A 36 -3.09 -7.81 6.60
CA LEU A 36 -2.21 -6.72 7.02
C LEU A 36 -2.14 -6.60 8.54
N LYS A 37 -3.25 -6.81 9.25
CA LYS A 37 -3.25 -6.82 10.71
C LYS A 37 -2.37 -7.93 11.27
N GLU A 38 -2.45 -9.12 10.69
CA GLU A 38 -1.65 -10.24 11.13
C GLU A 38 -0.17 -10.01 10.88
N ILE A 39 0.17 -9.44 9.72
CA ILE A 39 1.56 -9.10 9.40
C ILE A 39 2.11 -8.06 10.37
N THR A 40 1.32 -7.04 10.68
CA THR A 40 1.69 -6.02 11.65
C THR A 40 2.10 -6.65 12.99
N ALA A 41 1.31 -7.60 13.48
CA ALA A 41 1.59 -8.28 14.72
C ALA A 41 2.83 -9.19 14.61
N GLU A 42 2.94 -9.93 13.52
CA GLU A 42 4.02 -10.91 13.34
C GLU A 42 5.39 -10.26 13.15
N LEU A 43 5.44 -9.15 12.43
CA LEU A 43 6.69 -8.43 12.17
C LEU A 43 6.97 -7.35 13.20
N ASN A 44 6.03 -7.08 14.08
CA ASN A 44 6.12 -6.00 15.07
C ASN A 44 6.43 -4.65 14.40
N ILE A 45 5.71 -4.34 13.33
CA ILE A 45 5.82 -3.08 12.61
C ILE A 45 4.48 -2.36 12.61
N ASN A 46 4.47 -1.13 12.13
CA ASN A 46 3.25 -0.37 11.93
C ASN A 46 2.98 -0.28 10.43
N ILE A 47 1.73 -0.53 10.05
CA ILE A 47 1.27 -0.30 8.68
C ILE A 47 0.16 0.74 8.75
N SER A 48 0.39 1.87 8.10
CA SER A 48 -0.65 2.89 7.93
C SER A 48 -1.56 2.47 6.79
N TYR A 49 -2.84 2.77 6.91
CA TYR A 49 -3.84 2.30 5.95
C TYR A 49 -4.84 3.39 5.66
N TYR A 50 -5.18 3.57 4.40
CA TYR A 50 -6.18 4.54 3.97
C TYR A 50 -7.28 3.86 3.16
N THR A 51 -8.54 4.18 3.49
CA THR A 51 -9.69 3.97 2.62
C THR A 51 -10.58 5.19 2.73
N ASP A 52 -11.47 5.38 1.74
CA ASP A 52 -12.44 6.48 1.79
C ASP A 52 -13.31 6.42 3.05
N ALA A 53 -13.67 5.21 3.48
CA ALA A 53 -14.54 5.02 4.63
C ALA A 53 -13.82 5.25 5.96
N LYS A 54 -12.57 4.81 6.07
CA LYS A 54 -11.85 4.85 7.34
C LYS A 54 -10.86 5.99 7.46
N GLN A 55 -10.61 6.71 6.37
CA GLN A 55 -9.54 7.69 6.28
C GLN A 55 -8.20 7.05 6.67
N VAL A 56 -7.25 7.78 7.20
CA VAL A 56 -5.95 7.20 7.57
C VAL A 56 -6.04 6.60 8.96
N CYS A 57 -5.69 5.34 9.08
CA CYS A 57 -5.61 4.64 10.36
C CYS A 57 -4.36 3.75 10.39
N THR A 58 -4.05 3.18 11.55
CA THR A 58 -2.99 2.18 11.66
C THR A 58 -3.59 0.79 11.74
N MET A 59 -2.87 -0.21 11.27
CA MET A 59 -3.35 -1.59 11.29
C MET A 59 -3.43 -2.18 12.70
N ASN A 60 -2.75 -1.60 13.65
CA ASN A 60 -2.93 -1.98 15.07
C ASN A 60 -4.13 -1.29 15.72
N GLY A 61 -4.87 -0.51 14.96
CA GLY A 61 -6.25 -0.16 15.28
C GLY A 61 -6.51 1.13 16.01
N ASP A 62 -5.50 1.85 16.42
CA ASP A 62 -5.73 2.81 17.49
C ASP A 62 -5.80 4.28 17.05
N THR A 63 -5.31 4.63 15.89
CA THR A 63 -5.23 6.03 15.50
C THR A 63 -5.85 6.25 14.15
N THR A 64 -6.78 7.19 14.07
CA THR A 64 -7.33 7.64 12.79
C THR A 64 -7.00 9.11 12.59
N LYS A 65 -6.81 9.50 11.34
CA LYS A 65 -6.57 10.88 10.96
C LYS A 65 -7.35 11.19 9.70
N ASP A 66 -8.13 12.24 9.74
CA ASP A 66 -8.90 12.69 8.58
C ASP A 66 -7.98 13.35 7.57
N VAL A 67 -8.23 13.07 6.30
CA VAL A 67 -7.54 13.70 5.18
C VAL A 67 -8.62 14.39 4.35
N ASP A 68 -8.55 15.71 4.27
CA ASP A 68 -9.62 16.52 3.69
C ASP A 68 -9.86 16.27 2.21
N SER A 69 -8.86 15.75 1.49
CA SER A 69 -8.95 15.55 0.05
C SER A 69 -8.15 14.32 -0.36
N ASP A 70 -7.27 14.48 -1.34
CA ASP A 70 -6.45 13.41 -1.87
C ASP A 70 -5.45 12.89 -0.82
N PRO A 71 -5.39 11.58 -0.54
CA PRO A 71 -4.43 11.02 0.42
C PRO A 71 -2.99 10.97 -0.10
N LEU A 72 -2.75 11.13 -1.39
CA LEU A 72 -1.40 10.99 -1.96
C LEU A 72 -0.37 11.94 -1.34
N PRO A 73 -0.67 13.25 -1.16
CA PRO A 73 0.28 14.13 -0.47
C PRO A 73 0.58 13.69 0.95
N PHE A 74 -0.41 13.13 1.65
CA PHE A 74 -0.22 12.62 3.00
C PHE A 74 0.74 11.43 3.00
N ILE A 75 0.59 10.51 2.05
CA ILE A 75 1.46 9.35 1.92
C ILE A 75 2.90 9.81 1.64
N ALA A 76 3.06 10.73 0.71
CA ALA A 76 4.38 11.26 0.38
C ALA A 76 5.05 11.91 1.60
N SER A 77 4.31 12.71 2.35
CA SER A 77 4.81 13.33 3.57
C SER A 77 5.21 12.29 4.61
N SER A 78 4.41 11.25 4.77
CA SER A 78 4.70 10.16 5.70
C SER A 78 6.01 9.47 5.35
N PHE A 79 6.22 9.17 4.07
CA PHE A 79 7.45 8.51 3.62
C PHE A 79 8.68 9.41 3.80
N ARG A 80 8.54 10.72 3.57
CA ARG A 80 9.67 11.65 3.78
C ARG A 80 10.10 11.71 5.24
N LYS A 81 9.17 11.56 6.16
CA LYS A 81 9.45 11.66 7.60
C LYS A 81 9.89 10.33 8.21
N ASN A 82 9.53 9.21 7.61
CA ASN A 82 9.69 7.89 8.23
C ASN A 82 10.29 6.90 7.25
N ARG A 83 11.59 6.70 7.31
CA ARG A 83 12.24 5.62 6.56
C ARG A 83 11.72 4.27 6.99
N ASN A 84 11.77 3.30 6.10
CA ASN A 84 11.42 1.91 6.38
C ASN A 84 9.97 1.73 6.80
N SER A 85 9.09 2.62 6.36
CA SER A 85 7.68 2.56 6.70
C SER A 85 6.87 1.85 5.63
N THR A 86 5.66 1.44 5.98
CA THR A 86 4.74 0.74 5.09
C THR A 86 3.40 1.46 5.13
N PHE A 87 2.84 1.73 3.95
CA PHE A 87 1.54 2.39 3.82
C PHE A 87 0.70 1.61 2.83
N ALA A 88 -0.53 1.26 3.21
CA ALA A 88 -1.46 0.56 2.35
C ALA A 88 -2.60 1.49 1.94
N PHE A 89 -2.93 1.49 0.66
CA PHE A 89 -3.99 2.30 0.08
C PHE A 89 -5.06 1.37 -0.46
N GLY A 90 -6.22 1.35 0.20
CA GLY A 90 -7.35 0.54 -0.24
C GLY A 90 -8.18 1.24 -1.29
N ASP A 91 -8.70 0.48 -2.23
CA ASP A 91 -9.60 0.98 -3.28
C ASP A 91 -9.01 2.08 -4.16
N ILE A 92 -7.73 2.03 -4.43
CA ILE A 92 -7.14 3.00 -5.33
C ILE A 92 -7.66 2.78 -6.76
N LYS A 93 -7.93 3.87 -7.48
CA LYS A 93 -8.44 3.85 -8.85
C LYS A 93 -7.67 4.86 -9.69
N ARG A 94 -7.95 4.84 -10.99
CA ARG A 94 -7.36 5.79 -11.95
C ARG A 94 -5.85 5.67 -12.12
N ILE A 95 -5.32 4.46 -11.89
CA ILE A 95 -3.88 4.18 -12.03
C ILE A 95 -3.59 3.18 -13.15
N SER A 96 -4.55 2.95 -14.03
CA SER A 96 -4.38 1.97 -15.11
C SER A 96 -3.66 2.53 -16.33
N GLU A 97 -3.53 3.85 -16.42
CA GLU A 97 -2.89 4.50 -17.57
C GLU A 97 -2.23 5.80 -17.15
N ASP A 98 -1.51 6.42 -18.07
CA ASP A 98 -0.81 7.68 -17.84
C ASP A 98 -1.79 8.84 -17.66
N ASN A 99 -1.79 9.42 -16.49
CA ASN A 99 -2.55 10.62 -16.16
C ASN A 99 -1.88 11.34 -14.99
N ALA A 100 -2.41 12.49 -14.59
CA ALA A 100 -1.81 13.27 -13.51
C ALA A 100 -1.79 12.49 -12.19
N TYR A 101 -2.85 11.72 -11.92
CA TYR A 101 -2.96 10.96 -10.68
C TYR A 101 -1.93 9.83 -10.65
N SER A 102 -1.83 9.03 -11.71
CA SER A 102 -0.86 7.93 -11.75
C SER A 102 0.58 8.45 -11.75
N ARG A 103 0.84 9.63 -12.32
CA ARG A 103 2.17 10.25 -12.23
C ARG A 103 2.50 10.68 -10.81
N GLU A 104 1.52 11.11 -10.05
CA GLU A 104 1.71 11.44 -8.64
C GLU A 104 2.06 10.17 -7.84
N VAL A 105 1.38 9.07 -8.11
CA VAL A 105 1.72 7.77 -7.50
C VAL A 105 3.14 7.35 -7.90
N LEU A 106 3.51 7.55 -9.16
CA LEU A 106 4.86 7.25 -9.63
C LEU A 106 5.92 8.00 -8.82
N ASN A 107 5.70 9.29 -8.55
CA ASN A 107 6.61 10.08 -7.74
C ASN A 107 6.71 9.54 -6.31
N ILE A 108 5.60 9.08 -5.75
CA ILE A 108 5.62 8.44 -4.43
C ILE A 108 6.45 7.16 -4.45
N LEU A 109 6.40 6.39 -5.53
CA LEU A 109 7.18 5.16 -5.65
C LEU A 109 8.69 5.45 -5.75
N TYR A 110 9.10 6.51 -6.45
CA TYR A 110 10.49 6.94 -6.45
C TYR A 110 10.94 7.30 -5.03
N LEU A 111 10.09 8.03 -4.31
CA LEU A 111 10.36 8.39 -2.92
C LEU A 111 10.43 7.14 -2.02
N ALA A 112 9.52 6.19 -2.22
CA ALA A 112 9.52 4.94 -1.45
C ALA A 112 10.83 4.18 -1.65
N LYS A 113 11.29 4.10 -2.90
CA LYS A 113 12.56 3.44 -3.20
C LYS A 113 13.73 4.12 -2.49
N GLU A 114 13.76 5.44 -2.51
CA GLU A 114 14.81 6.22 -1.85
C GLU A 114 14.77 6.08 -0.33
N MET A 115 13.58 6.06 0.26
CA MET A 115 13.38 6.02 1.71
C MET A 115 13.24 4.59 2.25
N ASN A 116 13.39 3.59 1.41
CA ASN A 116 13.25 2.19 1.78
C ASN A 116 11.87 1.87 2.36
N CYS A 117 10.84 2.48 1.78
CA CYS A 117 9.45 2.31 2.17
C CYS A 117 8.72 1.36 1.22
N THR A 118 7.57 0.86 1.65
CA THR A 118 6.72 0.00 0.83
C THR A 118 5.33 0.62 0.74
N LEU A 119 4.84 0.80 -0.48
CA LEU A 119 3.45 1.21 -0.75
C LEU A 119 2.69 -0.02 -1.22
N ILE A 120 1.61 -0.33 -0.51
CA ILE A 120 0.72 -1.45 -0.86
C ILE A 120 -0.53 -0.85 -1.48
N LEU A 121 -0.82 -1.20 -2.73
CA LEU A 121 -2.03 -0.75 -3.42
C LEU A 121 -2.99 -1.93 -3.54
N ILE A 122 -4.20 -1.74 -3.03
CA ILE A 122 -5.25 -2.75 -3.11
C ILE A 122 -6.21 -2.31 -4.20
N THR A 123 -6.26 -3.06 -5.30
CA THR A 123 -7.09 -2.70 -6.44
C THR A 123 -7.39 -3.93 -7.29
N ALA A 124 -8.57 -3.97 -7.88
CA ALA A 124 -8.92 -4.97 -8.88
C ALA A 124 -8.68 -4.44 -10.30
N ASP A 125 -8.33 -3.17 -10.45
CA ASP A 125 -8.09 -2.55 -11.75
C ASP A 125 -6.67 -2.83 -12.24
N PRO A 126 -6.44 -2.79 -13.57
CA PRO A 126 -5.07 -2.88 -14.09
C PRO A 126 -4.21 -1.74 -13.57
N VAL A 127 -2.92 -1.94 -13.53
CA VAL A 127 -1.95 -0.95 -13.06
C VAL A 127 -1.07 -0.52 -14.23
N TRP A 128 -0.91 0.79 -14.40
CA TRP A 128 -0.05 1.38 -15.44
C TRP A 128 1.35 0.75 -15.39
N SER A 129 1.88 0.39 -16.56
CA SER A 129 3.14 -0.35 -16.66
C SER A 129 4.31 0.34 -15.97
N ARG A 130 4.36 1.66 -15.97
CA ARG A 130 5.43 2.39 -15.29
C ARG A 130 5.39 2.24 -13.78
N LEU A 131 4.21 2.10 -13.21
CA LEU A 131 4.07 1.80 -11.78
C LEU A 131 4.47 0.36 -11.50
N ALA A 132 4.04 -0.56 -12.35
CA ALA A 132 4.29 -1.99 -12.15
C ALA A 132 5.79 -2.33 -12.12
N GLN A 133 6.63 -1.50 -12.72
CA GLN A 133 8.08 -1.71 -12.70
C GLN A 133 8.68 -1.65 -11.29
N PHE A 134 7.99 -1.04 -10.34
CA PHE A 134 8.51 -0.85 -8.98
C PHE A 134 8.21 -2.01 -8.05
N GLY A 135 7.45 -2.99 -8.48
CA GLY A 135 7.02 -3.97 -7.52
C GLY A 135 6.40 -5.22 -8.06
N MET A 136 5.63 -5.84 -7.20
CA MET A 136 5.11 -7.17 -7.39
C MET A 136 3.60 -7.19 -7.29
N LEU A 137 2.99 -8.12 -8.03
CA LEU A 137 1.55 -8.35 -8.03
C LEU A 137 1.26 -9.64 -7.24
N THR A 138 0.26 -9.58 -6.36
CA THR A 138 -0.24 -10.76 -5.67
C THR A 138 -1.76 -10.73 -5.61
N SER A 139 -2.38 -11.85 -5.30
CA SER A 139 -3.84 -11.95 -5.31
C SER A 139 -4.39 -12.82 -4.18
#